data_8871e5a83d8d61c28431d9a97289390f
#
_entry.id   8871e5a83d8d61c28431d9a97289390f
#
_cell.length_a   1.000
_cell.length_b   1.000
_cell.length_c   1.000
_cell.angle_alpha   90.00
_cell.angle_beta   90.00
_cell.angle_gamma   90.00
#
_symmetry.space_group_name_H-M   'P 1'
#
loop_
_entity.id
_entity.type
_entity.pdbx_description
1 polymer ?
#
loop_
_entity_poly.entity_id
_entity_poly.type
_entity_poly.pdbx_seq_one_letter_code
_entity_poly.pdbx_strand_id
1 'polypeptide(L)'
;GNLDWHALVKEAGLQVVSLHTDLGSLERDAKAVADEAKSFGTKYVVITGMYRFDYGDEASMHDLAARLNKAGAALKAEGVELLYHNHNCELRHVNAEKRAYDILLEETDPQFVNFEFDSYWFTEGGANALAWMQRLGTRMKLWHINDRGTRISGSAVTPILKTDSMELGTGNMDLDSLMAQALSVGVDAVILESHRNWVDNSPIKSLQISAEYLEKHM
;
A
#
# COMPACT_ATOMS: atom_id res chain seq x y z
N GLY A 1 -27.20 1.07 -7.67
CA GLY A 1 -26.94 0.06 -8.69
C GLY A 1 -25.46 -0.25 -8.70
N ASN A 2 -25.09 -1.50 -8.88
CA ASN A 2 -23.70 -1.86 -9.01
C ASN A 2 -23.17 -1.31 -10.34
N LEU A 3 -21.99 -0.66 -10.30
CA LEU A 3 -21.30 -0.23 -11.49
C LEU A 3 -20.73 -1.46 -12.22
N ASP A 4 -20.80 -1.43 -13.55
CA ASP A 4 -20.07 -2.40 -14.38
C ASP A 4 -18.61 -1.96 -14.52
N TRP A 5 -17.77 -2.40 -13.59
CA TRP A 5 -16.37 -2.04 -13.54
C TRP A 5 -15.60 -2.51 -14.79
N HIS A 6 -15.93 -3.65 -15.37
CA HIS A 6 -15.28 -4.13 -16.59
C HIS A 6 -15.54 -3.18 -17.77
N ALA A 7 -16.80 -2.76 -17.93
CA ALA A 7 -17.15 -1.79 -18.97
C ALA A 7 -16.46 -0.45 -18.74
N LEU A 8 -16.47 0.07 -17.50
CA LEU A 8 -15.87 1.38 -17.17
C LEU A 8 -14.35 1.40 -17.36
N VAL A 9 -13.64 0.38 -16.89
CA VAL A 9 -12.18 0.26 -17.05
C VAL A 9 -11.81 0.18 -18.53
N LYS A 10 -12.57 -0.62 -19.31
CA LYS A 10 -12.36 -0.73 -20.75
C LYS A 10 -12.65 0.58 -21.50
N GLU A 11 -13.74 1.26 -21.18
CA GLU A 11 -14.12 2.54 -21.80
C GLU A 11 -13.07 3.63 -21.50
N ALA A 12 -12.56 3.65 -20.25
CA ALA A 12 -11.53 4.59 -19.84
C ALA A 12 -10.11 4.23 -20.38
N GLY A 13 -9.94 3.08 -21.00
CA GLY A 13 -8.63 2.62 -21.49
C GLY A 13 -7.63 2.34 -20.38
N LEU A 14 -8.10 2.02 -19.16
CA LEU A 14 -7.28 1.77 -17.99
C LEU A 14 -6.88 0.30 -17.89
N GLN A 15 -5.75 0.06 -17.23
CA GLN A 15 -5.30 -1.27 -16.81
C GLN A 15 -5.46 -1.41 -15.30
N VAL A 16 -6.00 -2.55 -14.86
CA VAL A 16 -6.09 -2.86 -13.42
C VAL A 16 -4.77 -3.46 -12.97
N VAL A 17 -4.11 -2.81 -12.01
CA VAL A 17 -2.82 -3.24 -11.49
C VAL A 17 -2.99 -4.30 -10.41
N SER A 18 -3.94 -4.12 -9.50
CA SER A 18 -4.22 -5.04 -8.38
C SER A 18 -5.70 -5.05 -8.03
N LEU A 19 -6.13 -6.12 -7.36
CA LEU A 19 -7.47 -6.26 -6.79
C LEU A 19 -7.36 -6.33 -5.27
N HIS A 20 -7.94 -5.35 -4.56
CA HIS A 20 -8.00 -5.36 -3.11
C HIS A 20 -9.19 -6.18 -2.60
N THR A 21 -8.94 -7.05 -1.61
CA THR A 21 -9.96 -7.87 -0.95
C THR A 21 -9.66 -8.05 0.53
N ASP A 22 -10.57 -8.67 1.28
CA ASP A 22 -10.34 -9.05 2.67
C ASP A 22 -9.86 -10.51 2.79
N LEU A 23 -9.07 -10.80 3.83
CA LEU A 23 -8.52 -12.13 4.07
C LEU A 23 -9.60 -13.20 4.23
N GLY A 24 -10.74 -12.87 4.87
CA GLY A 24 -11.83 -13.82 5.05
C GLY A 24 -12.50 -14.23 3.74
N SER A 25 -12.61 -13.34 2.76
CA SER A 25 -13.08 -13.66 1.41
C SER A 25 -12.12 -14.62 0.71
N LEU A 26 -10.83 -14.35 0.82
CA LEU A 26 -9.79 -15.20 0.25
C LEU A 26 -9.74 -16.60 0.91
N GLU A 27 -9.90 -16.68 2.24
CA GLU A 27 -9.95 -17.94 2.97
C GLU A 27 -11.19 -18.78 2.62
N ARG A 28 -12.31 -18.14 2.29
CA ARG A 28 -13.54 -18.83 1.87
C ARG A 28 -13.44 -19.44 0.48
N ASP A 29 -12.93 -18.66 -0.49
CA ASP A 29 -12.88 -19.10 -1.89
C ASP A 29 -11.75 -18.36 -2.66
N ALA A 30 -10.53 -18.85 -2.49
CA ALA A 30 -9.35 -18.31 -3.18
C ALA A 30 -9.49 -18.39 -4.71
N LYS A 31 -10.19 -19.43 -5.21
CA LYS A 31 -10.41 -19.59 -6.65
C LYS A 31 -11.32 -18.49 -7.21
N ALA A 32 -12.42 -18.18 -6.54
CA ALA A 32 -13.32 -17.11 -6.97
C ALA A 32 -12.59 -15.75 -7.00
N VAL A 33 -11.78 -15.45 -5.97
CA VAL A 33 -10.98 -14.23 -5.91
C VAL A 33 -9.93 -14.18 -7.04
N ALA A 34 -9.27 -15.31 -7.32
CA ALA A 34 -8.31 -15.40 -8.42
C ALA A 34 -8.99 -15.23 -9.79
N ASP A 35 -10.16 -15.83 -9.99
CA ASP A 35 -10.93 -15.69 -11.23
C ASP A 35 -11.37 -14.23 -11.44
N GLU A 36 -11.77 -13.52 -10.38
CA GLU A 36 -12.09 -12.10 -10.44
C GLU A 36 -10.86 -11.27 -10.82
N ALA A 37 -9.71 -11.45 -10.17
CA ALA A 37 -8.47 -10.76 -10.50
C ALA A 37 -8.08 -10.99 -11.98
N LYS A 38 -8.10 -12.23 -12.42
CA LYS A 38 -7.81 -12.59 -13.84
C LYS A 38 -8.81 -11.98 -14.82
N SER A 39 -10.08 -11.82 -14.44
CA SER A 39 -11.09 -11.18 -15.28
C SER A 39 -10.80 -9.71 -15.56
N PHE A 40 -10.10 -9.03 -14.63
CA PHE A 40 -9.57 -7.68 -14.81
C PHE A 40 -8.17 -7.64 -15.44
N GLY A 41 -7.56 -8.79 -15.70
CA GLY A 41 -6.23 -8.89 -16.28
C GLY A 41 -5.08 -8.62 -15.31
N THR A 42 -5.33 -8.57 -14.00
CA THR A 42 -4.30 -8.42 -13.00
C THR A 42 -3.83 -9.76 -12.43
N LYS A 43 -2.54 -9.82 -12.08
CA LYS A 43 -1.93 -10.96 -11.40
C LYS A 43 -1.81 -10.77 -9.88
N TYR A 44 -2.23 -9.60 -9.35
CA TYR A 44 -2.09 -9.26 -7.95
C TYR A 44 -3.42 -9.16 -7.23
N VAL A 45 -3.49 -9.86 -6.10
CA VAL A 45 -4.55 -9.69 -5.08
C VAL A 45 -3.90 -9.14 -3.82
N VAL A 46 -4.52 -8.12 -3.22
CA VAL A 46 -3.97 -7.37 -2.08
C VAL A 46 -4.88 -7.49 -0.88
N ILE A 47 -4.30 -7.82 0.28
CA ILE A 47 -4.96 -7.70 1.58
C ILE A 47 -4.55 -6.38 2.21
N THR A 48 -5.52 -5.51 2.45
CA THR A 48 -5.33 -4.16 3.00
C THR A 48 -5.58 -4.18 4.50
N GLY A 49 -4.59 -4.64 5.28
CA GLY A 49 -4.72 -4.68 6.74
C GLY A 49 -5.91 -5.50 7.25
N MET A 50 -6.07 -5.52 8.55
CA MET A 50 -7.13 -6.26 9.23
C MET A 50 -7.98 -5.32 10.08
N TYR A 51 -9.29 -5.27 9.83
CA TYR A 51 -10.22 -4.51 10.67
C TYR A 51 -10.45 -5.22 12.02
N ARG A 52 -10.52 -4.45 13.11
CA ARG A 52 -10.75 -4.94 14.47
C ARG A 52 -9.72 -5.97 14.91
N PHE A 53 -8.47 -5.76 14.52
CA PHE A 53 -7.34 -6.62 14.78
C PHE A 53 -6.32 -5.91 15.69
N ASP A 54 -5.79 -6.59 16.68
CA ASP A 54 -4.77 -6.02 17.56
C ASP A 54 -3.36 -6.34 17.06
N TYR A 55 -2.79 -5.39 16.33
CA TYR A 55 -1.41 -5.46 15.85
C TYR A 55 -0.34 -5.41 16.97
N GLY A 56 -0.74 -5.16 18.22
CA GLY A 56 0.16 -5.24 19.38
C GLY A 56 0.17 -6.61 20.05
N ASP A 57 -0.71 -7.51 19.65
CA ASP A 57 -0.75 -8.89 20.18
C ASP A 57 0.12 -9.82 19.33
N GLU A 58 1.22 -10.29 19.93
CA GLU A 58 2.23 -11.11 19.24
C GLU A 58 1.64 -12.43 18.71
N ALA A 59 0.79 -13.10 19.49
CA ALA A 59 0.16 -14.35 19.07
C ALA A 59 -0.76 -14.15 17.86
N SER A 60 -1.54 -13.08 17.84
CA SER A 60 -2.37 -12.70 16.70
C SER A 60 -1.55 -12.41 15.46
N MET A 61 -0.36 -11.82 15.59
CA MET A 61 0.52 -11.55 14.46
C MET A 61 1.12 -12.82 13.86
N HIS A 62 1.52 -13.80 14.70
CA HIS A 62 1.97 -15.12 14.22
C HIS A 62 0.85 -15.86 13.47
N ASP A 63 -0.38 -15.83 14.01
CA ASP A 63 -1.56 -16.40 13.33
C ASP A 63 -1.81 -15.72 12.00
N LEU A 64 -1.76 -14.39 11.94
CA LEU A 64 -1.94 -13.63 10.69
C LEU A 64 -0.90 -14.03 9.63
N ALA A 65 0.37 -14.12 9.99
CA ALA A 65 1.43 -14.52 9.06
C ALA A 65 1.19 -15.95 8.51
N ALA A 66 0.79 -16.89 9.37
CA ALA A 66 0.46 -18.25 8.95
C ALA A 66 -0.75 -18.31 8.01
N ARG A 67 -1.80 -17.53 8.30
CA ARG A 67 -3.00 -17.42 7.45
C ARG A 67 -2.68 -16.80 6.10
N LEU A 68 -1.86 -15.75 6.06
CA LEU A 68 -1.40 -15.12 4.81
C LEU A 68 -0.60 -16.11 3.96
N ASN A 69 0.30 -16.89 4.55
CA ASN A 69 1.04 -17.93 3.84
C ASN A 69 0.09 -18.97 3.21
N LYS A 70 -0.91 -19.43 3.96
CA LYS A 70 -1.90 -20.40 3.45
C LYS A 70 -2.73 -19.79 2.31
N ALA A 71 -3.20 -18.56 2.47
CA ALA A 71 -3.98 -17.86 1.48
C ALA A 71 -3.16 -17.57 0.20
N GLY A 72 -1.90 -17.14 0.37
CA GLY A 72 -0.98 -16.90 -0.74
C GLY A 72 -0.63 -18.16 -1.52
N ALA A 73 -0.45 -19.30 -0.81
CA ALA A 73 -0.24 -20.58 -1.47
C ALA A 73 -1.46 -21.01 -2.32
N ALA A 74 -2.68 -20.75 -1.84
CA ALA A 74 -3.91 -21.03 -2.57
C ALA A 74 -4.04 -20.15 -3.83
N LEU A 75 -3.76 -18.83 -3.73
CA LEU A 75 -3.75 -17.94 -4.89
C LEU A 75 -2.66 -18.31 -5.92
N LYS A 76 -1.48 -18.68 -5.43
CA LYS A 76 -0.38 -19.11 -6.32
C LYS A 76 -0.75 -20.35 -7.14
N ALA A 77 -1.48 -21.28 -6.56
CA ALA A 77 -1.99 -22.46 -7.28
C ALA A 77 -2.94 -22.07 -8.42
N GLU A 78 -3.61 -20.93 -8.30
CA GLU A 78 -4.46 -20.32 -9.34
C GLU A 78 -3.69 -19.36 -10.27
N GLY A 79 -2.38 -19.19 -10.11
CA GLY A 79 -1.54 -18.32 -10.94
C GLY A 79 -1.65 -16.82 -10.60
N VAL A 80 -2.04 -16.50 -9.37
CA VAL A 80 -2.17 -15.12 -8.84
C VAL A 80 -1.28 -14.97 -7.62
N GLU A 81 -0.70 -13.79 -7.42
CA GLU A 81 0.16 -13.47 -6.28
C GLU A 81 -0.61 -12.70 -5.20
N LEU A 82 -0.37 -13.06 -3.94
CA LEU A 82 -0.85 -12.32 -2.78
C LEU A 82 0.14 -11.23 -2.38
N LEU A 83 -0.35 -10.01 -2.24
CA LEU A 83 0.37 -8.91 -1.63
C LEU A 83 -0.30 -8.47 -0.32
N TYR A 84 0.50 -7.95 0.60
CA TYR A 84 0.02 -7.30 1.81
C TYR A 84 0.29 -5.79 1.71
N HIS A 85 -0.75 -4.98 1.91
CA HIS A 85 -0.66 -3.51 1.97
C HIS A 85 -0.71 -3.04 3.42
N ASN A 86 0.26 -2.23 3.80
CA ASN A 86 0.43 -1.72 5.16
C ASN A 86 -0.19 -0.34 5.36
N HIS A 87 -0.53 -0.09 6.64
CA HIS A 87 -0.76 1.24 7.18
C HIS A 87 0.30 1.54 8.26
N ASN A 88 -0.03 2.41 9.21
CA ASN A 88 0.86 2.71 10.35
C ASN A 88 0.62 1.81 11.57
N CYS A 89 -0.48 1.07 11.60
CA CYS A 89 -0.81 0.17 12.71
C CYS A 89 0.16 -1.01 12.83
N GLU A 90 0.78 -1.45 11.74
CA GLU A 90 1.79 -2.48 11.72
C GLU A 90 3.14 -2.04 12.34
N LEU A 91 3.29 -0.74 12.63
CA LEU A 91 4.44 -0.23 13.36
C LEU A 91 4.31 -0.40 14.88
N ARG A 92 3.17 -0.88 15.38
CA ARG A 92 3.01 -1.19 16.80
C ARG A 92 4.02 -2.25 17.22
N HIS A 93 4.63 -2.03 18.39
CA HIS A 93 5.48 -3.02 19.02
C HIS A 93 4.64 -4.17 19.55
N VAL A 94 5.00 -5.39 19.21
CA VAL A 94 4.45 -6.62 19.77
C VAL A 94 5.24 -7.07 21.01
N ASN A 95 6.52 -6.70 21.06
CA ASN A 95 7.43 -6.88 22.18
C ASN A 95 8.55 -5.82 22.16
N ALA A 96 9.56 -5.95 23.02
CA ALA A 96 10.66 -4.98 23.12
C ALA A 96 11.54 -4.89 21.85
N GLU A 97 11.56 -5.93 21.02
CA GLU A 97 12.47 -6.07 19.88
C GLU A 97 11.78 -5.91 18.53
N LYS A 98 10.50 -6.33 18.43
CA LYS A 98 9.78 -6.45 17.17
C LYS A 98 8.52 -5.59 17.10
N ARG A 99 8.24 -5.09 15.91
CA ARG A 99 6.95 -4.55 15.50
C ARG A 99 6.12 -5.62 14.79
N ALA A 100 4.84 -5.38 14.65
CA ALA A 100 3.95 -6.25 13.89
C ALA A 100 4.45 -6.50 12.45
N TYR A 101 4.97 -5.46 11.78
CA TYR A 101 5.49 -5.59 10.42
C TYR A 101 6.78 -6.42 10.33
N ASP A 102 7.59 -6.46 11.41
CA ASP A 102 8.77 -7.34 11.46
C ASP A 102 8.34 -8.80 11.38
N ILE A 103 7.27 -9.19 12.11
CA ILE A 103 6.71 -10.56 12.06
C ILE A 103 6.17 -10.87 10.66
N LEU A 104 5.42 -9.95 10.05
CA LEU A 104 4.91 -10.16 8.69
C LEU A 104 6.05 -10.37 7.68
N LEU A 105 7.11 -9.59 7.77
CA LEU A 105 8.25 -9.72 6.86
C LEU A 105 9.05 -11.01 7.08
N GLU A 106 9.24 -11.42 8.35
CA GLU A 106 10.09 -12.55 8.69
C GLU A 106 9.37 -13.90 8.57
N GLU A 107 8.07 -13.97 8.83
CA GLU A 107 7.33 -15.23 8.91
C GLU A 107 6.43 -15.52 7.71
N THR A 108 6.30 -14.57 6.78
CA THR A 108 5.67 -14.87 5.50
C THR A 108 6.69 -15.35 4.48
N ASP A 109 6.33 -16.44 3.78
CA ASP A 109 7.16 -17.02 2.72
C ASP A 109 7.10 -16.14 1.47
N PRO A 110 8.24 -15.64 0.94
CA PRO A 110 8.28 -14.83 -0.27
C PRO A 110 7.76 -15.55 -1.53
N GLN A 111 7.61 -16.86 -1.49
CA GLN A 111 6.96 -17.60 -2.55
C GLN A 111 5.44 -17.42 -2.56
N PHE A 112 4.84 -17.03 -1.44
CA PHE A 112 3.39 -16.97 -1.26
C PHE A 112 2.88 -15.56 -0.96
N VAL A 113 3.67 -14.75 -0.26
CA VAL A 113 3.28 -13.42 0.20
C VAL A 113 4.36 -12.41 -0.14
N ASN A 114 4.00 -11.36 -0.85
CA ASN A 114 4.85 -10.21 -1.12
C ASN A 114 4.13 -8.93 -0.65
N PHE A 115 4.62 -7.74 -1.02
CA PHE A 115 4.14 -6.50 -0.44
C PHE A 115 3.77 -5.46 -1.51
N GLU A 116 2.62 -4.82 -1.28
CA GLU A 116 2.27 -3.52 -1.82
C GLU A 116 2.57 -2.50 -0.71
N PHE A 117 3.78 -1.93 -0.73
CA PHE A 117 4.27 -1.11 0.37
C PHE A 117 3.78 0.32 0.27
N ASP A 118 3.23 0.84 1.35
CA ASP A 118 2.87 2.26 1.47
C ASP A 118 3.91 3.00 2.33
N SER A 119 4.67 3.88 1.67
CA SER A 119 5.72 4.68 2.29
C SER A 119 5.17 5.86 3.11
N TYR A 120 4.00 6.39 2.74
CA TYR A 120 3.36 7.49 3.46
C TYR A 120 2.94 7.04 4.87
N TRP A 121 2.26 5.91 5.00
CA TRP A 121 1.80 5.43 6.31
C TRP A 121 2.94 5.09 7.25
N PHE A 122 4.06 4.60 6.74
CA PHE A 122 5.25 4.37 7.56
C PHE A 122 5.90 5.68 8.00
N THR A 123 5.97 6.68 7.12
CA THR A 123 6.43 8.03 7.48
C THR A 123 5.47 8.70 8.47
N GLU A 124 4.16 8.56 8.29
CA GLU A 124 3.12 9.04 9.21
C GLU A 124 3.27 8.42 10.61
N GLY A 125 3.61 7.13 10.66
CA GLY A 125 3.89 6.40 11.90
C GLY A 125 5.26 6.69 12.51
N GLY A 126 6.07 7.56 11.90
CA GLY A 126 7.39 7.97 12.39
C GLY A 126 8.53 6.99 12.06
N ALA A 127 8.31 6.04 11.15
CA ALA A 127 9.34 5.13 10.68
C ALA A 127 10.12 5.71 9.49
N ASN A 128 11.34 5.22 9.27
CA ASN A 128 12.12 5.52 8.08
C ASN A 128 11.65 4.63 6.91
N ALA A 129 10.80 5.19 6.03
CA ALA A 129 10.23 4.44 4.91
C ALA A 129 11.30 3.87 3.98
N LEU A 130 12.38 4.63 3.68
CA LEU A 130 13.48 4.16 2.83
C LEU A 130 14.16 2.91 3.40
N ALA A 131 14.44 2.91 4.71
CA ALA A 131 15.04 1.74 5.35
C ALA A 131 14.13 0.49 5.26
N TRP A 132 12.81 0.68 5.34
CA TRP A 132 11.86 -0.43 5.16
C TRP A 132 11.79 -0.90 3.71
N MET A 133 11.79 0.00 2.73
CA MET A 133 11.86 -0.37 1.31
C MET A 133 13.13 -1.18 1.00
N GLN A 134 14.26 -0.80 1.60
CA GLN A 134 15.52 -1.55 1.48
C GLN A 134 15.43 -2.95 2.10
N ARG A 135 14.78 -3.09 3.27
CA ARG A 135 14.54 -4.40 3.91
C ARG A 135 13.60 -5.29 3.10
N LEU A 136 12.57 -4.72 2.49
CA LEU A 136 11.63 -5.46 1.63
C LEU A 136 12.32 -5.95 0.35
N GLY A 137 13.20 -5.14 -0.22
CA GLY A 137 13.91 -5.47 -1.44
C GLY A 137 12.94 -5.89 -2.56
N THR A 138 13.24 -6.98 -3.25
CA THR A 138 12.41 -7.51 -4.35
C THR A 138 11.05 -8.09 -3.93
N ARG A 139 10.79 -8.20 -2.61
CA ARG A 139 9.46 -8.53 -2.09
C ARG A 139 8.46 -7.38 -2.23
N MET A 140 8.92 -6.14 -2.41
CA MET A 140 8.07 -5.00 -2.75
C MET A 140 7.71 -5.07 -4.24
N LYS A 141 6.49 -5.48 -4.56
CA LYS A 141 5.99 -5.62 -5.94
C LYS A 141 5.29 -4.38 -6.44
N LEU A 142 4.55 -3.72 -5.56
CA LEU A 142 3.85 -2.48 -5.82
C LEU A 142 4.23 -1.46 -4.73
N TRP A 143 4.20 -0.18 -5.07
CA TRP A 143 4.53 0.89 -4.15
C TRP A 143 3.44 1.96 -4.16
N HIS A 144 2.83 2.19 -2.98
CA HIS A 144 1.96 3.34 -2.77
C HIS A 144 2.79 4.56 -2.40
N ILE A 145 2.63 5.61 -3.20
CA ILE A 145 3.32 6.88 -3.04
C ILE A 145 2.32 7.97 -2.64
N ASN A 146 2.73 8.79 -1.71
CA ASN A 146 2.10 10.05 -1.35
C ASN A 146 3.19 10.94 -0.76
N ASP A 147 2.93 12.24 -0.60
CA ASP A 147 3.84 13.14 0.10
C ASP A 147 3.24 13.56 1.45
N ARG A 148 4.05 14.07 2.34
CA ARG A 148 3.67 14.48 3.69
C ARG A 148 4.30 15.80 4.04
N GLY A 149 3.50 16.75 4.49
CA GLY A 149 3.99 18.07 4.82
C GLY A 149 2.99 18.87 5.63
N THR A 150 3.12 20.19 5.55
CA THR A 150 2.24 21.12 6.27
C THR A 150 1.61 22.09 5.30
N ARG A 151 0.30 22.30 5.43
CA ARG A 151 -0.44 23.31 4.69
C ARG A 151 -1.12 24.26 5.67
N ILE A 152 -0.98 25.58 5.46
CA ILE A 152 -1.70 26.55 6.23
C ILE A 152 -3.14 26.58 5.71
N SER A 153 -4.10 26.29 6.59
CA SER A 153 -5.53 26.44 6.31
C SER A 153 -6.08 27.65 7.07
N GLY A 154 -6.64 28.61 6.33
CA GLY A 154 -7.20 29.84 6.90
C GLY A 154 -6.15 30.92 7.18
N SER A 155 -6.49 31.89 8.05
CA SER A 155 -5.67 33.07 8.34
C SER A 155 -4.77 32.94 9.60
N ALA A 156 -4.88 31.83 10.32
CA ALA A 156 -4.12 31.65 11.56
C ALA A 156 -2.68 31.24 11.25
N VAL A 157 -1.72 32.09 11.60
CA VAL A 157 -0.30 31.77 11.57
C VAL A 157 0.10 31.25 12.94
N THR A 158 0.59 30.01 12.99
CA THR A 158 1.09 29.37 14.21
C THR A 158 2.46 28.75 13.93
N PRO A 159 3.38 28.75 14.92
CA PRO A 159 4.67 28.10 14.75
C PRO A 159 4.58 26.55 14.75
N ILE A 160 3.43 26.00 15.14
CA ILE A 160 3.20 24.56 15.18
C ILE A 160 2.10 24.23 14.18
N LEU A 161 2.48 23.64 13.06
CA LEU A 161 1.57 23.18 12.02
C LEU A 161 1.38 21.67 12.13
N LYS A 162 0.14 21.22 11.92
CA LYS A 162 -0.16 19.81 11.80
C LYS A 162 0.31 19.31 10.43
N THR A 163 1.04 18.20 10.44
CA THR A 163 1.41 17.49 9.21
C THR A 163 0.26 16.65 8.69
N ASP A 164 0.16 16.53 7.38
CA ASP A 164 -0.85 15.70 6.71
C ASP A 164 -0.36 15.29 5.31
N SER A 165 -1.18 14.53 4.60
CA SER A 165 -1.01 14.16 3.19
C SER A 165 -0.90 15.41 2.31
N MET A 166 0.01 15.38 1.36
CA MET A 166 0.28 16.45 0.40
C MET A 166 0.39 15.86 -1.01
N GLU A 167 0.18 16.70 -2.02
CA GLU A 167 0.49 16.35 -3.40
C GLU A 167 1.99 16.08 -3.56
N LEU A 168 2.35 15.16 -4.44
CA LEU A 168 3.75 14.80 -4.67
C LEU A 168 4.61 16.02 -5.02
N GLY A 169 5.75 16.12 -4.34
CA GLY A 169 6.70 17.22 -4.49
C GLY A 169 6.31 18.53 -3.80
N THR A 170 5.20 18.54 -3.04
CA THR A 170 4.77 19.71 -2.27
C THR A 170 4.93 19.55 -0.76
N GLY A 171 5.31 18.36 -0.31
CA GLY A 171 5.58 18.03 1.09
C GLY A 171 7.07 18.00 1.41
N ASN A 172 7.45 17.14 2.35
CA ASN A 172 8.79 17.07 2.91
C ASN A 172 9.37 15.64 2.90
N MET A 173 8.74 14.69 2.23
CA MET A 173 9.32 13.35 2.06
C MET A 173 10.45 13.39 1.03
N ASP A 174 11.50 12.60 1.25
CA ASP A 174 12.58 12.41 0.27
C ASP A 174 12.10 11.46 -0.85
N LEU A 175 11.21 11.97 -1.71
CA LEU A 175 10.60 11.19 -2.78
C LEU A 175 11.63 10.69 -3.79
N ASP A 176 12.72 11.43 -4.03
CA ASP A 176 13.77 11.04 -4.97
C ASP A 176 14.48 9.76 -4.50
N SER A 177 14.83 9.68 -3.22
CA SER A 177 15.44 8.47 -2.65
C SER A 177 14.49 7.29 -2.64
N LEU A 178 13.19 7.50 -2.32
CA LEU A 178 12.16 6.46 -2.34
C LEU A 178 11.94 5.96 -3.77
N MET A 179 11.87 6.85 -4.76
CA MET A 179 11.73 6.52 -6.17
C MET A 179 12.93 5.70 -6.68
N ALA A 180 14.15 6.16 -6.39
CA ALA A 180 15.37 5.44 -6.76
C ALA A 180 15.40 4.03 -6.18
N GLN A 181 14.95 3.85 -4.91
CA GLN A 181 14.85 2.54 -4.28
C GLN A 181 13.79 1.66 -4.95
N ALA A 182 12.59 2.20 -5.23
CA ALA A 182 11.52 1.47 -5.89
C ALA A 182 11.95 0.97 -7.28
N LEU A 183 12.59 1.84 -8.07
CA LEU A 183 13.12 1.49 -9.38
C LEU A 183 14.24 0.44 -9.30
N SER A 184 15.11 0.54 -8.30
CA SER A 184 16.24 -0.40 -8.12
C SER A 184 15.80 -1.83 -7.85
N VAL A 185 14.66 -2.04 -7.21
CA VAL A 185 14.11 -3.36 -6.90
C VAL A 185 13.10 -3.84 -7.95
N GLY A 186 12.74 -2.98 -8.91
CA GLY A 186 11.88 -3.31 -10.03
C GLY A 186 10.43 -3.49 -9.62
N VAL A 187 9.82 -2.48 -8.94
CA VAL A 187 8.38 -2.50 -8.69
C VAL A 187 7.60 -2.49 -10.01
N ASP A 188 6.53 -3.25 -10.07
CA ASP A 188 5.71 -3.38 -11.30
C ASP A 188 4.84 -2.12 -11.54
N ALA A 189 4.46 -1.42 -10.47
CA ALA A 189 3.74 -0.16 -10.57
C ALA A 189 3.91 0.72 -9.33
N VAL A 190 3.73 2.02 -9.54
CA VAL A 190 3.62 3.06 -8.51
C VAL A 190 2.18 3.53 -8.46
N ILE A 191 1.59 3.58 -7.28
CA ILE A 191 0.18 3.87 -7.06
C ILE A 191 0.06 5.13 -6.21
N LEU A 192 -0.51 6.19 -6.74
CA LEU A 192 -0.83 7.38 -5.95
C LEU A 192 -2.02 7.09 -5.05
N GLU A 193 -1.83 7.23 -3.74
CA GLU A 193 -2.92 7.14 -2.78
C GLU A 193 -3.06 8.45 -2.00
N SER A 194 -4.26 9.05 -2.02
CA SER A 194 -4.55 10.30 -1.34
C SER A 194 -5.96 10.30 -0.77
N HIS A 195 -6.09 10.48 0.56
CA HIS A 195 -7.36 10.38 1.27
C HIS A 195 -7.97 11.73 1.65
N ARG A 196 -7.15 12.77 1.80
CA ARG A 196 -7.57 14.04 2.42
C ARG A 196 -6.54 15.15 2.16
N ASN A 197 -6.83 16.33 2.72
CA ASN A 197 -5.97 17.51 2.65
C ASN A 197 -5.69 17.97 1.22
N TRP A 198 -6.65 17.76 0.32
CA TRP A 198 -6.52 18.12 -1.09
C TRP A 198 -6.45 19.63 -1.29
N VAL A 199 -5.61 20.06 -2.22
CA VAL A 199 -5.51 21.47 -2.60
C VAL A 199 -6.89 22.01 -3.02
N ASP A 200 -7.28 23.16 -2.49
CA ASP A 200 -8.59 23.77 -2.73
C ASP A 200 -9.79 22.82 -2.49
N ASN A 201 -9.63 21.83 -1.61
CA ASN A 201 -10.61 20.75 -1.38
C ASN A 201 -10.99 19.99 -2.67
N SER A 202 -10.10 19.91 -3.64
CA SER A 202 -10.32 19.25 -4.93
C SER A 202 -9.41 18.04 -5.13
N PRO A 203 -9.92 16.80 -5.03
CA PRO A 203 -9.12 15.59 -5.29
C PRO A 203 -8.60 15.57 -6.74
N ILE A 204 -9.35 16.14 -7.69
CA ILE A 204 -8.93 16.22 -9.10
C ILE A 204 -7.70 17.10 -9.27
N LYS A 205 -7.67 18.28 -8.61
CA LYS A 205 -6.50 19.17 -8.68
C LYS A 205 -5.28 18.52 -8.02
N SER A 206 -5.47 17.89 -6.87
CA SER A 206 -4.40 17.15 -6.18
C SER A 206 -3.85 16.01 -7.04
N LEU A 207 -4.73 15.26 -7.73
CA LEU A 207 -4.33 14.22 -8.67
C LEU A 207 -3.51 14.80 -9.83
N GLN A 208 -3.94 15.92 -10.42
CA GLN A 208 -3.24 16.58 -11.54
C GLN A 208 -1.82 17.01 -11.13
N ILE A 209 -1.66 17.66 -9.96
CA ILE A 209 -0.35 18.07 -9.43
C ILE A 209 0.57 16.86 -9.23
N SER A 210 0.03 15.79 -8.63
CA SER A 210 0.80 14.59 -8.39
C SER A 210 1.16 13.83 -9.68
N ALA A 211 0.26 13.81 -10.66
CA ALA A 211 0.53 13.22 -11.97
C ALA A 211 1.63 13.99 -12.71
N GLU A 212 1.59 15.32 -12.72
CA GLU A 212 2.64 16.17 -13.31
C GLU A 212 4.01 15.95 -12.63
N TYR A 213 4.02 15.67 -11.31
CA TYR A 213 5.24 15.32 -10.62
C TYR A 213 5.80 13.98 -11.13
N LEU A 214 4.96 12.94 -11.21
CA LEU A 214 5.37 11.61 -11.70
C LEU A 214 5.88 11.66 -13.15
N GLU A 215 5.20 12.39 -14.04
CA GLU A 215 5.64 12.56 -15.43
C GLU A 215 7.04 13.18 -15.59
N LYS A 216 7.48 13.96 -14.59
CA LYS A 216 8.81 14.58 -14.60
C LYS A 216 9.91 13.74 -13.97
N HIS A 217 9.55 12.77 -13.11
CA HIS A 217 10.51 12.05 -12.28
C HIS A 217 10.55 10.54 -12.57
N MET A 218 9.63 10.02 -13.40
CA MET A 218 9.60 8.65 -13.89
C MET A 218 9.83 8.60 -15.40
#